data_3997a816c3cfdecd985404b23f38094a
#
_entry.id   3997a816c3cfdecd985404b23f38094a
#
_cell.length_a   1.000
_cell.length_b   1.000
_cell.length_c   1.000
_cell.angle_alpha   90.00
_cell.angle_beta   90.00
_cell.angle_gamma   90.00
#
_symmetry.space_group_name_H-M   'P 1'
#
loop_
_entity.id
_entity.type
_entity.pdbx_description
1 polymer ?
#
loop_
_entity_poly.entity_id
_entity_poly.type
_entity_poly.pdbx_seq_one_letter_code
_entity_poly.pdbx_strand_id
1 'polypeptide(L)'
;MLHAVLMAAAVYSLRKYWYTGGLWAVAMVSTILFCGSSTWFRLLLLANSLVIILILWKADGYAFYQGEGEKSHAVKQRKRGSLWRYFFRYLSCHKNYLANTAVMWCVAVVMPYFLREMDGLSIVPVGFAILSLNTPICILLSCDRDLEQAVRFLPGQKRRFCIPYCMFIFFCNMAADVMFLCSWQIQNGGITVLMIAGAVFFALQSAVLSVLLEWFYPIRGWKIESDLWHHPRKYVVPVVMLLLAGGVSAWPVLLYILLALLAVEIAILLFICRRNPE
;
A
#
# COMPACT_ATOMS: atom_id res chain seq x y z
N MET A 1 19.06 2.69 -0.39
CA MET A 1 17.90 3.45 -0.88
C MET A 1 17.98 3.77 -2.37
N LEU A 2 19.01 4.47 -2.85
CA LEU A 2 19.15 4.85 -4.28
C LEU A 2 19.00 3.66 -5.23
N HIS A 3 19.66 2.53 -4.93
CA HIS A 3 19.60 1.30 -5.73
C HIS A 3 18.19 0.74 -5.86
N ALA A 4 17.39 0.76 -4.79
CA ALA A 4 16.01 0.31 -4.83
C ALA A 4 15.10 1.21 -5.69
N VAL A 5 15.32 2.53 -5.63
CA VAL A 5 14.60 3.49 -6.47
C VAL A 5 14.93 3.30 -7.94
N LEU A 6 16.21 3.15 -8.28
CA LEU A 6 16.66 2.90 -9.65
C LEU A 6 16.14 1.56 -10.18
N MET A 7 16.11 0.54 -9.34
CA MET A 7 15.54 -0.76 -9.68
C MET A 7 14.03 -0.67 -9.95
N ALA A 8 13.29 0.06 -9.11
CA ALA A 8 11.86 0.30 -9.32
C ALA A 8 11.60 1.03 -10.64
N ALA A 9 12.40 2.04 -10.99
CA ALA A 9 12.31 2.75 -12.26
C ALA A 9 12.61 1.83 -13.45
N ALA A 10 13.62 0.95 -13.34
CA ALA A 10 13.95 -0.01 -14.39
C ALA A 10 12.83 -1.07 -14.58
N VAL A 11 12.25 -1.58 -13.49
CA VAL A 11 11.08 -2.47 -13.54
C VAL A 11 9.89 -1.78 -14.19
N TYR A 12 9.66 -0.50 -13.87
CA TYR A 12 8.60 0.27 -14.49
C TYR A 12 8.82 0.47 -16.00
N SER A 13 10.06 0.71 -16.45
CA SER A 13 10.38 0.83 -17.87
C SER A 13 10.15 -0.49 -18.65
N LEU A 14 10.26 -1.63 -17.97
CA LEU A 14 9.97 -2.96 -18.51
C LEU A 14 8.50 -3.39 -18.42
N ARG A 15 7.58 -2.47 -18.13
CA ARG A 15 6.15 -2.75 -17.90
C ARG A 15 5.46 -3.58 -18.98
N LYS A 16 5.98 -3.57 -20.21
CA LYS A 16 5.50 -4.45 -21.29
C LYS A 16 5.68 -5.94 -20.96
N TYR A 17 6.70 -6.24 -20.15
CA TYR A 17 7.06 -7.60 -19.70
C TYR A 17 7.00 -7.65 -18.16
N TRP A 18 5.86 -7.30 -17.58
CA TRP A 18 5.68 -7.14 -16.13
C TRP A 18 6.14 -8.36 -15.29
N TYR A 19 5.97 -9.58 -15.84
CA TYR A 19 6.38 -10.81 -15.18
C TYR A 19 7.92 -10.92 -15.06
N THR A 20 8.69 -10.40 -16.01
CA THR A 20 10.17 -10.41 -15.93
C THR A 20 10.68 -9.46 -14.87
N GLY A 21 10.07 -8.29 -14.74
CA GLY A 21 10.38 -7.33 -13.69
C GLY A 21 10.06 -7.89 -12.29
N GLY A 22 8.94 -8.58 -12.12
CA GLY A 22 8.58 -9.24 -10.88
C GLY A 22 9.56 -10.34 -10.49
N LEU A 23 9.93 -11.22 -11.42
CA LEU A 23 10.93 -12.27 -11.20
C LEU A 23 12.29 -11.70 -10.82
N TRP A 24 12.72 -10.64 -11.49
CA TRP A 24 13.96 -9.96 -11.17
C TRP A 24 13.94 -9.34 -9.76
N ALA A 25 12.86 -8.68 -9.37
CA ALA A 25 12.70 -8.14 -8.02
C ALA A 25 12.75 -9.25 -6.95
N VAL A 26 12.06 -10.37 -7.17
CA VAL A 26 12.07 -11.52 -6.25
C VAL A 26 13.48 -12.13 -6.16
N ALA A 27 14.17 -12.29 -7.26
CA ALA A 27 15.54 -12.81 -7.28
C ALA A 27 16.51 -11.92 -6.49
N MET A 28 16.38 -10.59 -6.62
CA MET A 28 17.21 -9.63 -5.86
C MET A 28 16.90 -9.65 -4.39
N VAL A 29 15.62 -9.70 -4.00
CA VAL A 29 15.22 -9.82 -2.59
C VAL A 29 15.76 -11.12 -2.00
N SER A 30 15.64 -12.24 -2.72
CA SER A 30 16.18 -13.53 -2.27
C SER A 30 17.70 -13.47 -2.06
N THR A 31 18.44 -12.85 -3.00
CA THR A 31 19.91 -12.68 -2.86
C THR A 31 20.28 -11.81 -1.68
N ILE A 32 19.52 -10.75 -1.38
CA ILE A 32 19.74 -9.92 -0.19
C ILE A 32 19.55 -10.73 1.10
N LEU A 33 18.48 -11.54 1.15
CA LEU A 33 18.16 -12.34 2.35
C LEU A 33 19.18 -13.45 2.62
N PHE A 34 19.67 -14.12 1.57
CA PHE A 34 20.53 -15.30 1.73
C PHE A 34 22.04 -15.00 1.67
N CYS A 35 22.47 -13.93 1.02
CA CYS A 35 23.86 -13.63 0.75
C CYS A 35 24.36 -12.29 1.31
N GLY A 36 23.64 -11.65 2.22
CA GLY A 36 23.77 -10.23 2.59
C GLY A 36 25.15 -9.79 3.15
N SER A 37 26.03 -10.70 3.58
CA SER A 37 27.35 -10.33 4.16
C SER A 37 28.56 -10.75 3.31
N SER A 38 28.36 -11.42 2.18
CA SER A 38 29.45 -11.97 1.38
C SER A 38 30.00 -10.99 0.33
N THR A 39 31.29 -11.14 -0.03
CA THR A 39 31.92 -10.37 -1.10
C THR A 39 31.20 -10.58 -2.45
N TRP A 40 30.64 -11.76 -2.66
CA TRP A 40 29.82 -12.10 -3.83
C TRP A 40 28.57 -11.25 -3.94
N PHE A 41 27.96 -10.88 -2.80
CA PHE A 41 26.81 -9.99 -2.78
C PHE A 41 27.14 -8.59 -3.34
N ARG A 42 28.33 -8.04 -3.01
CA ARG A 42 28.77 -6.75 -3.54
C ARG A 42 28.98 -6.78 -5.05
N LEU A 43 29.57 -7.87 -5.56
CA LEU A 43 29.73 -8.06 -7.00
C LEU A 43 28.39 -8.19 -7.73
N LEU A 44 27.44 -8.93 -7.15
CA LEU A 44 26.07 -9.04 -7.68
C LEU A 44 25.35 -7.69 -7.68
N LEU A 45 25.50 -6.88 -6.65
CA LEU A 45 24.94 -5.52 -6.60
C LEU A 45 25.54 -4.63 -7.70
N LEU A 46 26.83 -4.68 -7.94
CA LEU A 46 27.48 -3.93 -9.01
C LEU A 46 26.98 -4.39 -10.38
N ALA A 47 26.93 -5.70 -10.63
CA ALA A 47 26.40 -6.24 -11.88
C ALA A 47 24.93 -5.83 -12.10
N ASN A 48 24.10 -5.91 -11.07
CA ASN A 48 22.72 -5.47 -11.14
C ASN A 48 22.59 -3.95 -11.40
N SER A 49 23.48 -3.13 -10.83
CA SER A 49 23.51 -1.68 -11.10
C SER A 49 23.82 -1.40 -12.58
N LEU A 50 24.73 -2.14 -13.19
CA LEU A 50 25.02 -2.02 -14.63
C LEU A 50 23.79 -2.41 -15.48
N VAL A 51 23.11 -3.49 -15.14
CA VAL A 51 21.87 -3.90 -15.82
C VAL A 51 20.79 -2.82 -15.70
N ILE A 52 20.61 -2.24 -14.53
CA ILE A 52 19.66 -1.14 -14.31
C ILE A 52 20.01 0.06 -15.21
N ILE A 53 21.27 0.47 -15.25
CA ILE A 53 21.73 1.60 -16.08
C ILE A 53 21.47 1.32 -17.56
N LEU A 54 21.76 0.12 -18.05
CA LEU A 54 21.53 -0.27 -19.44
C LEU A 54 20.04 -0.27 -19.80
N ILE A 55 19.17 -0.73 -18.89
CA ILE A 55 17.72 -0.71 -19.08
C ILE A 55 17.21 0.73 -19.15
N LEU A 56 17.63 1.58 -18.22
CA LEU A 56 17.20 2.98 -18.16
C LEU A 56 17.75 3.78 -19.34
N TRP A 57 18.94 3.47 -19.84
CA TRP A 57 19.49 4.11 -21.03
C TRP A 57 18.67 3.81 -22.29
N LYS A 58 18.17 2.58 -22.41
CA LYS A 58 17.30 2.18 -23.53
C LYS A 58 15.84 2.52 -23.32
N ALA A 59 15.47 3.00 -22.14
CA ALA A 59 14.09 3.36 -21.82
C ALA A 59 13.68 4.62 -22.59
N ASP A 60 12.58 4.54 -23.33
CA ASP A 60 11.99 5.71 -23.99
C ASP A 60 11.37 6.61 -22.92
N GLY A 61 11.91 7.83 -22.77
CA GLY A 61 11.41 8.81 -21.81
C GLY A 61 9.95 9.18 -22.05
N TYR A 62 9.47 9.11 -23.28
CA TYR A 62 8.06 9.33 -23.61
C TYR A 62 7.15 8.18 -23.17
N ALA A 63 7.66 6.98 -22.99
CA ALA A 63 6.88 5.86 -22.49
C ALA A 63 6.35 6.08 -21.06
N PHE A 64 6.99 6.97 -20.30
CA PHE A 64 6.51 7.38 -18.97
C PHE A 64 5.31 8.34 -19.03
N TYR A 65 5.15 9.05 -20.16
CA TYR A 65 4.08 10.03 -20.38
C TYR A 65 2.93 9.54 -21.26
N GLN A 66 3.08 8.41 -21.92
CA GLN A 66 1.96 7.79 -22.63
C GLN A 66 0.95 7.31 -21.58
N GLY A 67 0.06 8.20 -21.18
CA GLY A 67 -1.20 7.82 -20.58
C GLY A 67 -1.83 6.77 -21.52
N GLU A 68 -2.09 5.58 -21.00
CA GLU A 68 -2.88 4.59 -21.73
C GLU A 68 -4.18 5.31 -22.10
N GLY A 69 -4.33 5.69 -23.38
CA GLY A 69 -5.60 6.18 -23.87
C GLY A 69 -6.64 5.16 -23.44
N GLU A 70 -7.63 5.60 -22.69
CA GLU A 70 -8.75 4.80 -22.25
C GLU A 70 -9.32 4.06 -23.45
N LYS A 71 -8.92 2.83 -23.65
CA LYS A 71 -9.72 1.90 -24.42
C LYS A 71 -10.94 1.63 -23.55
N SER A 72 -11.97 2.45 -23.79
CA SER A 72 -13.32 2.19 -23.31
C SER A 72 -13.72 0.79 -23.75
N HIS A 73 -13.36 -0.20 -22.95
CA HIS A 73 -13.92 -1.52 -23.08
C HIS A 73 -15.38 -1.41 -22.62
N ALA A 74 -16.29 -1.35 -23.61
CA ALA A 74 -17.72 -1.49 -23.37
C ALA A 74 -17.93 -2.64 -22.38
N VAL A 75 -18.31 -2.29 -21.16
CA VAL A 75 -18.51 -3.25 -20.07
C VAL A 75 -19.74 -4.06 -20.44
N LYS A 76 -19.53 -5.26 -20.98
CA LYS A 76 -20.57 -6.27 -21.09
C LYS A 76 -21.18 -6.43 -19.70
N GLN A 77 -22.44 -6.01 -19.53
CA GLN A 77 -23.22 -6.20 -18.32
C GLN A 77 -23.21 -7.68 -17.93
N ARG A 78 -22.32 -8.06 -17.03
CA ARG A 78 -22.21 -9.43 -16.53
C ARG A 78 -22.87 -9.50 -15.16
N LYS A 79 -23.85 -10.39 -15.04
CA LYS A 79 -24.64 -10.73 -13.86
C LYS A 79 -23.85 -10.66 -12.55
N ARG A 80 -24.47 -10.04 -11.52
CA ARG A 80 -24.16 -10.05 -10.07
C ARG A 80 -22.69 -10.39 -9.71
N GLY A 81 -21.80 -9.42 -9.85
CA GLY A 81 -20.42 -9.54 -9.34
C GLY A 81 -20.40 -9.23 -7.85
N SER A 82 -19.71 -10.05 -7.06
CA SER A 82 -19.35 -9.71 -5.68
C SER A 82 -18.48 -8.45 -5.69
N LEU A 83 -18.67 -7.53 -4.71
CA LEU A 83 -17.82 -6.35 -4.51
C LEU A 83 -16.33 -6.71 -4.38
N TRP A 84 -16.03 -7.84 -3.76
CA TRP A 84 -14.67 -8.36 -3.68
C TRP A 84 -14.04 -8.59 -5.07
N ARG A 85 -14.81 -9.16 -6.00
CA ARG A 85 -14.34 -9.35 -7.38
C ARG A 85 -14.10 -8.00 -8.07
N TYR A 86 -14.89 -6.98 -7.75
CA TYR A 86 -14.66 -5.62 -8.24
C TYR A 86 -13.33 -5.06 -7.73
N PHE A 87 -13.05 -5.14 -6.43
CA PHE A 87 -11.81 -4.63 -5.84
C PHE A 87 -10.57 -5.34 -6.41
N PHE A 88 -10.59 -6.66 -6.49
CA PHE A 88 -9.50 -7.41 -7.10
C PHE A 88 -9.33 -7.10 -8.59
N ARG A 89 -10.43 -6.95 -9.31
CA ARG A 89 -10.39 -6.57 -10.72
C ARG A 89 -9.84 -5.15 -10.90
N TYR A 90 -10.27 -4.21 -10.08
CA TYR A 90 -9.76 -2.84 -10.07
C TYR A 90 -8.23 -2.84 -9.90
N LEU A 91 -7.72 -3.52 -8.88
CA LEU A 91 -6.29 -3.64 -8.65
C LEU A 91 -5.55 -4.30 -9.83
N SER A 92 -6.13 -5.36 -10.42
CA SER A 92 -5.50 -6.11 -11.52
C SER A 92 -5.56 -5.39 -12.87
N CYS A 93 -6.61 -4.57 -13.11
CA CYS A 93 -6.74 -3.82 -14.35
C CYS A 93 -5.79 -2.63 -14.42
N HIS A 94 -5.47 -2.02 -13.27
CA HIS A 94 -4.53 -0.92 -13.18
C HIS A 94 -3.14 -1.42 -12.81
N LYS A 95 -2.30 -1.64 -13.82
CA LYS A 95 -0.94 -2.18 -13.63
C LYS A 95 -0.10 -1.36 -12.63
N ASN A 96 -0.27 -0.04 -12.62
CA ASN A 96 0.44 0.86 -11.71
C ASN A 96 0.04 0.61 -10.25
N TYR A 97 -1.24 0.32 -9.98
CA TYR A 97 -1.75 0.06 -8.63
C TYR A 97 -1.29 -1.31 -8.13
N LEU A 98 -1.33 -2.31 -9.01
CA LEU A 98 -0.80 -3.63 -8.71
C LEU A 98 0.71 -3.58 -8.45
N ALA A 99 1.46 -2.86 -9.28
CA ALA A 99 2.89 -2.67 -9.12
C ALA A 99 3.22 -1.98 -7.79
N ASN A 100 2.51 -0.91 -7.43
CA ASN A 100 2.72 -0.23 -6.15
C ASN A 100 2.44 -1.15 -4.95
N THR A 101 1.36 -1.93 -4.99
CA THR A 101 1.04 -2.89 -3.93
C THR A 101 2.10 -3.98 -3.83
N ALA A 102 2.59 -4.49 -4.97
CA ALA A 102 3.66 -5.48 -5.00
C ALA A 102 4.99 -4.90 -4.47
N VAL A 103 5.33 -3.65 -4.82
CA VAL A 103 6.50 -2.95 -4.27
C VAL A 103 6.39 -2.80 -2.75
N MET A 104 5.23 -2.46 -2.21
CA MET A 104 5.02 -2.38 -0.76
C MET A 104 5.24 -3.73 -0.07
N TRP A 105 4.81 -4.83 -0.69
CA TRP A 105 5.09 -6.17 -0.18
C TRP A 105 6.58 -6.53 -0.23
N CYS A 106 7.28 -6.13 -1.29
CA CYS A 106 8.74 -6.29 -1.37
C CYS A 106 9.46 -5.46 -0.29
N VAL A 107 9.02 -4.21 -0.07
CA VAL A 107 9.54 -3.35 1.01
C VAL A 107 9.31 -4.01 2.36
N ALA A 108 8.16 -4.63 2.61
CA ALA A 108 7.87 -5.35 3.85
C ALA A 108 8.88 -6.46 4.15
N VAL A 109 9.32 -7.19 3.12
CA VAL A 109 10.30 -8.28 3.27
C VAL A 109 11.71 -7.74 3.56
N VAL A 110 12.08 -6.61 2.96
CA VAL A 110 13.46 -6.06 3.06
C VAL A 110 13.63 -5.16 4.28
N MET A 111 12.56 -4.52 4.73
CA MET A 111 12.59 -3.52 5.80
C MET A 111 13.18 -4.03 7.14
N PRO A 112 12.90 -5.25 7.63
CA PRO A 112 13.49 -5.75 8.88
C PRO A 112 15.01 -5.74 8.88
N TYR A 113 15.65 -5.93 7.71
CA TYR A 113 17.09 -5.86 7.58
C TYR A 113 17.65 -4.46 7.89
N PHE A 114 16.98 -3.42 7.39
CA PHE A 114 17.40 -2.03 7.64
C PHE A 114 17.07 -1.57 9.07
N LEU A 115 15.95 -2.03 9.60
CA LEU A 115 15.50 -1.63 10.94
C LEU A 115 16.37 -2.26 12.06
N ARG A 116 17.02 -3.38 11.79
CA ARG A 116 17.90 -4.04 12.77
C ARG A 116 19.09 -3.18 13.20
N GLU A 117 19.61 -2.35 12.30
CA GLU A 117 20.81 -1.52 12.55
C GLU A 117 20.51 -0.22 13.32
N MET A 118 19.24 0.05 13.59
CA MET A 118 18.82 1.27 14.29
C MET A 118 18.60 0.99 15.79
N ASP A 119 19.64 1.16 16.59
CA ASP A 119 19.57 1.00 18.04
C ASP A 119 18.73 2.09 18.71
N GLY A 120 17.93 1.72 19.70
CA GLY A 120 17.38 2.64 20.71
C GLY A 120 15.91 3.00 20.62
N LEU A 121 15.17 2.69 19.55
CA LEU A 121 13.74 2.90 19.44
C LEU A 121 13.01 1.57 19.19
N SER A 122 11.81 1.44 19.72
CA SER A 122 10.90 0.36 19.33
C SER A 122 10.44 0.56 17.88
N ILE A 123 11.26 0.14 16.91
CA ILE A 123 11.16 0.53 15.50
C ILE A 123 10.08 -0.26 14.75
N VAL A 124 9.62 -1.37 15.32
CA VAL A 124 8.59 -2.23 14.70
C VAL A 124 7.31 -1.47 14.36
N PRO A 125 6.74 -0.61 15.24
CA PRO A 125 5.57 0.21 14.89
C PRO A 125 5.79 1.13 13.69
N VAL A 126 7.00 1.66 13.54
CA VAL A 126 7.37 2.49 12.38
C VAL A 126 7.35 1.67 11.09
N GLY A 127 7.78 0.41 11.16
CA GLY A 127 7.66 -0.54 10.05
C GLY A 127 6.21 -0.68 9.57
N PHE A 128 5.29 -0.97 10.48
CA PHE A 128 3.84 -1.07 10.15
C PHE A 128 3.26 0.23 9.61
N ALA A 129 3.66 1.38 10.14
CA ALA A 129 3.23 2.68 9.63
C ALA A 129 3.69 2.93 8.19
N ILE A 130 4.93 2.55 7.84
CA ILE A 130 5.44 2.66 6.47
C ILE A 130 4.68 1.73 5.52
N LEU A 131 4.31 0.52 5.96
CA LEU A 131 3.55 -0.42 5.13
C LEU A 131 2.12 0.05 4.84
N SER A 132 1.58 0.95 5.66
CA SER A 132 0.28 1.60 5.40
C SER A 132 0.30 2.62 4.25
N LEU A 133 1.46 2.89 3.63
CA LEU A 133 1.65 3.79 2.47
C LEU A 133 1.04 3.30 1.16
N ASN A 134 0.26 2.23 1.16
CA ASN A 134 -0.36 1.70 -0.05
C ASN A 134 -1.51 2.60 -0.53
N THR A 135 -1.14 3.75 -1.07
CA THR A 135 -2.06 4.83 -1.49
C THR A 135 -3.12 4.37 -2.50
N PRO A 136 -2.83 3.55 -3.55
CA PRO A 136 -3.82 3.20 -4.56
C PRO A 136 -5.06 2.51 -4.01
N ILE A 137 -4.91 1.66 -3.00
CA ILE A 137 -6.05 0.97 -2.39
C ILE A 137 -6.85 1.89 -1.47
N CYS A 138 -6.24 2.97 -0.97
CA CYS A 138 -6.86 3.91 -0.02
C CYS A 138 -7.66 5.04 -0.68
N ILE A 139 -7.56 5.21 -2.02
CA ILE A 139 -8.19 6.32 -2.77
C ILE A 139 -9.18 5.84 -3.85
N LEU A 140 -9.74 4.65 -3.69
CA LEU A 140 -10.61 4.02 -4.68
C LEU A 140 -11.83 4.86 -5.07
N LEU A 141 -12.51 5.48 -4.09
CA LEU A 141 -13.67 6.33 -4.35
C LEU A 141 -13.30 7.62 -5.09
N SER A 142 -12.09 8.13 -4.85
CA SER A 142 -11.57 9.29 -5.57
C SER A 142 -11.14 8.95 -7.00
N CYS A 143 -10.74 7.69 -7.27
CA CYS A 143 -10.34 7.24 -8.61
C CYS A 143 -11.54 6.95 -9.52
N ASP A 144 -12.64 6.44 -8.97
CA ASP A 144 -13.85 6.08 -9.73
C ASP A 144 -15.02 6.96 -9.32
N ARG A 145 -15.27 8.00 -10.14
CA ARG A 145 -16.31 8.99 -9.88
C ARG A 145 -17.73 8.40 -9.99
N ASP A 146 -17.92 7.46 -10.90
CA ASP A 146 -19.22 6.81 -11.08
C ASP A 146 -19.56 5.94 -9.88
N LEU A 147 -18.54 5.24 -9.34
CA LEU A 147 -18.66 4.50 -8.10
C LEU A 147 -18.95 5.42 -6.91
N GLU A 148 -18.25 6.56 -6.78
CA GLU A 148 -18.51 7.53 -5.73
C GLU A 148 -19.97 7.98 -5.75
N GLN A 149 -20.48 8.36 -6.93
CA GLN A 149 -21.87 8.79 -7.09
C GLN A 149 -22.84 7.67 -6.73
N ALA A 150 -22.61 6.45 -7.23
CA ALA A 150 -23.47 5.31 -6.92
C ALA A 150 -23.53 5.01 -5.42
N VAL A 151 -22.38 5.04 -4.73
CA VAL A 151 -22.31 4.77 -3.28
C VAL A 151 -22.96 5.87 -2.45
N ARG A 152 -22.87 7.14 -2.87
CA ARG A 152 -23.40 8.27 -2.11
C ARG A 152 -24.90 8.47 -2.30
N PHE A 153 -25.41 8.30 -3.53
CA PHE A 153 -26.78 8.65 -3.86
C PHE A 153 -27.76 7.47 -3.85
N LEU A 154 -27.28 6.24 -4.09
CA LEU A 154 -28.18 5.08 -4.05
C LEU A 154 -28.45 4.63 -2.61
N PRO A 155 -29.74 4.40 -2.24
CA PRO A 155 -30.11 3.99 -0.90
C PRO A 155 -29.50 2.63 -0.54
N GLY A 156 -29.00 2.48 0.69
CA GLY A 156 -28.45 1.23 1.20
C GLY A 156 -27.06 0.84 0.67
N GLN A 157 -26.51 1.55 -0.31
CA GLN A 157 -25.21 1.21 -0.89
C GLN A 157 -24.05 1.61 0.04
N LYS A 158 -24.20 2.63 0.89
CA LYS A 158 -23.17 3.07 1.85
C LYS A 158 -22.63 1.91 2.67
N ARG A 159 -23.48 1.19 3.37
CA ARG A 159 -23.09 0.04 4.21
C ARG A 159 -22.53 -1.11 3.38
N ARG A 160 -23.16 -1.38 2.24
CA ARG A 160 -22.73 -2.48 1.35
C ARG A 160 -21.37 -2.25 0.73
N PHE A 161 -20.93 -0.99 0.60
CA PHE A 161 -19.64 -0.64 0.04
C PHE A 161 -18.58 -0.36 1.11
N CYS A 162 -18.84 0.54 2.09
CA CYS A 162 -17.82 1.01 3.03
C CYS A 162 -17.23 -0.10 3.89
N ILE A 163 -18.05 -1.05 4.35
CA ILE A 163 -17.55 -2.16 5.18
C ILE A 163 -16.66 -3.12 4.37
N PRO A 164 -17.09 -3.66 3.21
CA PRO A 164 -16.20 -4.48 2.38
C PRO A 164 -14.96 -3.74 1.89
N TYR A 165 -15.06 -2.42 1.65
CA TYR A 165 -13.90 -1.62 1.25
C TYR A 165 -12.89 -1.47 2.39
N CYS A 166 -13.35 -1.19 3.61
CA CYS A 166 -12.50 -1.16 4.80
C CYS A 166 -11.80 -2.53 5.00
N MET A 167 -12.54 -3.63 4.88
CA MET A 167 -11.97 -4.98 4.97
C MET A 167 -10.95 -5.27 3.86
N PHE A 168 -11.18 -4.78 2.65
CA PHE A 168 -10.24 -4.93 1.54
C PHE A 168 -8.90 -4.23 1.84
N ILE A 169 -8.94 -2.96 2.30
CA ILE A 169 -7.73 -2.23 2.70
C ILE A 169 -7.03 -2.95 3.85
N PHE A 170 -7.79 -3.37 4.86
CA PHE A 170 -7.26 -4.11 6.01
C PHE A 170 -6.51 -5.37 5.57
N PHE A 171 -7.09 -6.20 4.72
CA PHE A 171 -6.43 -7.44 4.27
C PHE A 171 -5.21 -7.18 3.40
N CYS A 172 -5.21 -6.15 2.56
CA CYS A 172 -4.04 -5.77 1.78
C CYS A 172 -2.88 -5.32 2.68
N ASN A 173 -3.16 -4.52 3.71
CA ASN A 173 -2.16 -4.06 4.67
C ASN A 173 -1.69 -5.22 5.56
N MET A 174 -2.61 -6.05 6.08
CA MET A 174 -2.27 -7.24 6.85
C MET A 174 -1.37 -8.21 6.07
N ALA A 175 -1.57 -8.36 4.76
CA ALA A 175 -0.68 -9.19 3.95
C ALA A 175 0.76 -8.63 3.95
N ALA A 176 0.94 -7.31 3.86
CA ALA A 176 2.24 -6.67 3.98
C ALA A 176 2.84 -6.85 5.39
N ASP A 177 2.03 -6.65 6.43
CA ASP A 177 2.46 -6.79 7.82
C ASP A 177 2.86 -8.23 8.17
N VAL A 178 2.14 -9.22 7.64
CA VAL A 178 2.50 -10.65 7.79
C VAL A 178 3.84 -10.94 7.09
N MET A 179 4.06 -10.42 5.88
CA MET A 179 5.35 -10.57 5.20
C MET A 179 6.49 -9.93 5.99
N PHE A 180 6.25 -8.76 6.57
CA PHE A 180 7.20 -8.08 7.46
C PHE A 180 7.53 -8.94 8.69
N LEU A 181 6.50 -9.45 9.39
CA LEU A 181 6.70 -10.29 10.57
C LEU A 181 7.42 -11.60 10.23
N CYS A 182 7.07 -12.25 9.11
CA CYS A 182 7.76 -13.45 8.65
C CYS A 182 9.24 -13.16 8.38
N SER A 183 9.54 -12.05 7.69
CA SER A 183 10.91 -11.63 7.44
C SER A 183 11.65 -11.28 8.74
N TRP A 184 10.97 -10.61 9.67
CA TRP A 184 11.51 -10.31 11.01
C TRP A 184 11.88 -11.57 11.76
N GLN A 185 11.00 -12.58 11.76
CA GLN A 185 11.26 -13.86 12.43
C GLN A 185 12.48 -14.58 11.85
N ILE A 186 12.66 -14.55 10.55
CA ILE A 186 13.80 -15.21 9.88
C ILE A 186 15.12 -14.50 10.23
N GLN A 187 15.10 -13.18 10.32
CA GLN A 187 16.34 -12.39 10.48
C GLN A 187 16.73 -12.14 11.95
N ASN A 188 15.75 -11.85 12.78
CA ASN A 188 15.98 -11.41 14.17
C ASN A 188 15.45 -12.43 15.20
N GLY A 189 14.48 -13.24 14.82
CA GLY A 189 13.75 -14.10 15.75
C GLY A 189 12.85 -13.33 16.73
N GLY A 190 12.16 -14.04 17.62
CA GLY A 190 11.49 -13.44 18.78
C GLY A 190 10.27 -12.59 18.48
N ILE A 191 9.37 -13.01 17.57
CA ILE A 191 8.07 -12.36 17.43
C ILE A 191 7.31 -12.45 18.75
N THR A 192 6.87 -11.29 19.25
CA THR A 192 6.03 -11.18 20.43
C THR A 192 4.57 -11.05 20.07
N VAL A 193 3.67 -11.43 20.98
CA VAL A 193 2.22 -11.23 20.82
C VAL A 193 1.90 -9.74 20.63
N LEU A 194 2.68 -8.85 21.25
CA LEU A 194 2.53 -7.41 21.12
C LEU A 194 2.81 -6.92 19.68
N MET A 195 3.79 -7.51 19.01
CA MET A 195 4.08 -7.20 17.59
C MET A 195 2.91 -7.60 16.67
N ILE A 196 2.32 -8.79 16.91
CA ILE A 196 1.15 -9.25 16.17
C ILE A 196 -0.06 -8.34 16.43
N ALA A 197 -0.30 -8.00 17.68
CA ALA A 197 -1.38 -7.07 18.05
C ALA A 197 -1.15 -5.68 17.42
N GLY A 198 0.09 -5.21 17.38
CA GLY A 198 0.49 -3.98 16.71
C GLY A 198 0.19 -4.01 15.21
N ALA A 199 0.57 -5.09 14.51
CA ALA A 199 0.27 -5.27 13.09
C ALA A 199 -1.23 -5.17 12.80
N VAL A 200 -2.05 -5.89 13.56
CA VAL A 200 -3.53 -5.84 13.44
C VAL A 200 -4.06 -4.44 13.72
N PHE A 201 -3.54 -3.77 14.75
CA PHE A 201 -3.95 -2.41 15.11
C PHE A 201 -3.62 -1.43 13.98
N PHE A 202 -2.37 -1.41 13.49
CA PHE A 202 -1.94 -0.46 12.45
C PHE A 202 -2.66 -0.72 11.12
N ALA A 203 -2.85 -1.98 10.72
CA ALA A 203 -3.61 -2.32 9.52
C ALA A 203 -5.08 -1.86 9.63
N LEU A 204 -5.73 -2.06 10.78
CA LEU A 204 -7.11 -1.65 10.99
C LEU A 204 -7.26 -0.12 11.07
N GLN A 205 -6.37 0.55 11.82
CA GLN A 205 -6.34 2.00 11.93
C GLN A 205 -6.19 2.67 10.57
N SER A 206 -5.24 2.20 9.75
CA SER A 206 -5.03 2.70 8.41
C SER A 206 -6.26 2.48 7.51
N ALA A 207 -6.91 1.32 7.60
CA ALA A 207 -8.10 1.01 6.81
C ALA A 207 -9.29 1.91 7.17
N VAL A 208 -9.58 2.06 8.46
CA VAL A 208 -10.69 2.90 8.93
C VAL A 208 -10.45 4.36 8.59
N LEU A 209 -9.25 4.89 8.88
CA LEU A 209 -8.88 6.27 8.58
C LEU A 209 -8.95 6.56 7.07
N SER A 210 -8.51 5.63 6.23
CA SER A 210 -8.58 5.76 4.76
C SER A 210 -10.03 5.88 4.29
N VAL A 211 -10.92 5.02 4.77
CA VAL A 211 -12.35 5.06 4.38
C VAL A 211 -13.04 6.32 4.89
N LEU A 212 -12.77 6.74 6.13
CA LEU A 212 -13.30 7.99 6.67
C LEU A 212 -12.83 9.20 5.87
N LEU A 213 -11.54 9.22 5.53
CA LEU A 213 -10.96 10.30 4.73
C LEU A 213 -11.55 10.35 3.32
N GLU A 214 -11.77 9.19 2.67
CA GLU A 214 -12.47 9.10 1.38
C GLU A 214 -13.92 9.55 1.47
N TRP A 215 -14.56 9.32 2.60
CA TRP A 215 -15.94 9.71 2.81
C TRP A 215 -16.11 11.22 3.00
N PHE A 216 -15.29 11.82 3.89
CA PHE A 216 -15.41 13.24 4.24
C PHE A 216 -14.70 14.17 3.25
N TYR A 217 -13.56 13.76 2.73
CA TYR A 217 -12.68 14.58 1.88
C TYR A 217 -12.23 13.82 0.61
N PRO A 218 -13.15 13.44 -0.29
CA PRO A 218 -12.75 12.81 -1.55
C PRO A 218 -11.92 13.78 -2.39
N ILE A 219 -10.96 13.25 -3.13
CA ILE A 219 -10.18 14.06 -4.07
C ILE A 219 -11.05 14.33 -5.30
N ARG A 220 -11.48 15.57 -5.48
CA ARG A 220 -12.34 16.00 -6.57
C ARG A 220 -11.58 16.94 -7.49
N GLY A 221 -11.98 16.97 -8.77
CA GLY A 221 -11.47 17.95 -9.73
C GLY A 221 -10.15 17.58 -10.41
N TRP A 222 -9.62 16.37 -10.22
CA TRP A 222 -8.51 15.90 -11.01
C TRP A 222 -8.95 15.65 -12.46
N LYS A 223 -8.10 16.08 -13.41
CA LYS A 223 -8.32 15.92 -14.85
C LYS A 223 -7.43 14.84 -15.45
N ILE A 224 -6.25 14.71 -14.90
CA ILE A 224 -5.22 13.77 -15.35
C ILE A 224 -4.87 12.91 -14.13
N GLU A 225 -4.60 11.64 -14.34
CA GLU A 225 -4.25 10.70 -13.27
C GLU A 225 -3.06 11.18 -12.43
N SER A 226 -2.14 11.95 -13.03
CA SER A 226 -1.03 12.60 -12.33
C SER A 226 -1.48 13.57 -11.23
N ASP A 227 -2.59 14.30 -11.42
CA ASP A 227 -3.09 15.25 -10.43
C ASP A 227 -3.53 14.53 -9.15
N LEU A 228 -4.15 13.36 -9.31
CA LEU A 228 -4.53 12.49 -8.21
C LEU A 228 -3.30 12.04 -7.41
N TRP A 229 -2.20 11.72 -8.10
CA TRP A 229 -0.96 11.26 -7.48
C TRP A 229 -0.18 12.37 -6.78
N HIS A 230 -0.33 13.62 -7.17
CA HIS A 230 0.34 14.76 -6.55
C HIS A 230 -0.52 15.44 -5.46
N HIS A 231 -1.77 15.02 -5.29
CA HIS A 231 -2.66 15.65 -4.33
C HIS A 231 -2.18 15.44 -2.88
N PRO A 232 -2.03 16.51 -2.07
CA PRO A 232 -1.44 16.45 -0.73
C PRO A 232 -2.22 15.54 0.24
N ARG A 233 -3.53 15.37 0.02
CA ARG A 233 -4.39 14.52 0.85
C ARG A 233 -3.92 13.06 0.92
N LYS A 234 -3.28 12.53 -0.13
CA LYS A 234 -2.79 11.15 -0.13
C LYS A 234 -1.76 10.88 0.98
N TYR A 235 -1.06 11.93 1.42
CA TYR A 235 -0.03 11.83 2.45
C TYR A 235 -0.61 11.92 3.88
N VAL A 236 -1.90 12.28 4.06
CA VAL A 236 -2.51 12.44 5.38
C VAL A 236 -2.49 11.14 6.16
N VAL A 237 -2.95 10.04 5.56
CA VAL A 237 -2.96 8.72 6.23
C VAL A 237 -1.54 8.30 6.62
N PRO A 238 -0.56 8.28 5.70
CA PRO A 238 0.83 7.96 6.02
C PRO A 238 1.44 8.81 7.13
N VAL A 239 1.25 10.12 7.08
CA VAL A 239 1.79 11.03 8.09
C VAL A 239 1.16 10.77 9.46
N VAL A 240 -0.16 10.59 9.51
CA VAL A 240 -0.84 10.25 10.75
C VAL A 240 -0.33 8.92 11.30
N MET A 241 -0.19 7.89 10.46
CA MET A 241 0.31 6.58 10.88
C MET A 241 1.74 6.65 11.40
N LEU A 242 2.63 7.45 10.78
CA LEU A 242 3.99 7.66 11.28
C LEU A 242 4.02 8.40 12.61
N LEU A 243 3.16 9.41 12.79
CA LEU A 243 3.05 10.12 14.07
C LEU A 243 2.55 9.19 15.18
N LEU A 244 1.55 8.35 14.90
CA LEU A 244 1.06 7.34 15.82
C LEU A 244 2.15 6.32 16.19
N ALA A 245 2.90 5.84 15.20
CA ALA A 245 3.99 4.92 15.42
C ALA A 245 5.13 5.53 16.26
N GLY A 246 5.53 6.77 15.96
CA GLY A 246 6.51 7.50 16.75
C GLY A 246 6.04 7.72 18.19
N GLY A 247 4.77 8.07 18.38
CA GLY A 247 4.18 8.22 19.71
C GLY A 247 4.18 6.92 20.51
N VAL A 248 3.76 5.80 19.92
CA VAL A 248 3.77 4.48 20.58
C VAL A 248 5.18 4.02 20.90
N SER A 249 6.14 4.32 20.02
CA SER A 249 7.55 4.00 20.25
C SER A 249 8.15 4.77 21.42
N ALA A 250 7.73 6.04 21.59
CA ALA A 250 8.20 6.89 22.68
C ALA A 250 7.48 6.56 24.03
N TRP A 251 6.17 6.36 23.96
CA TRP A 251 5.31 6.11 25.13
C TRP A 251 4.32 4.98 24.87
N PRO A 252 4.60 3.75 25.31
CA PRO A 252 3.72 2.59 25.11
C PRO A 252 2.29 2.77 25.66
N VAL A 253 2.14 3.59 26.71
CA VAL A 253 0.81 3.92 27.30
C VAL A 253 -0.11 4.60 26.27
N LEU A 254 0.46 5.28 25.29
CA LEU A 254 -0.30 5.92 24.22
C LEU A 254 -1.15 4.92 23.42
N LEU A 255 -0.76 3.66 23.39
CA LEU A 255 -1.51 2.59 22.71
C LEU A 255 -2.97 2.49 23.22
N TYR A 256 -3.21 2.66 24.52
CA TYR A 256 -4.57 2.61 25.06
C TYR A 256 -5.43 3.78 24.58
N ILE A 257 -4.83 4.98 24.47
CA ILE A 257 -5.51 6.16 23.94
C ILE A 257 -5.83 5.96 22.45
N LEU A 258 -4.90 5.38 21.71
CA LEU A 258 -5.09 5.09 20.30
C LEU A 258 -6.15 4.00 20.05
N LEU A 259 -6.25 3.01 20.91
CA LEU A 259 -7.32 2.01 20.85
C LEU A 259 -8.69 2.68 21.10
N ALA A 260 -8.79 3.61 22.06
CA ALA A 260 -10.01 4.38 22.27
C ALA A 260 -10.34 5.26 21.05
N LEU A 261 -9.35 5.91 20.43
CA LEU A 261 -9.51 6.68 19.20
C LEU A 261 -10.03 5.80 18.06
N LEU A 262 -9.43 4.65 17.84
CA LEU A 262 -9.86 3.68 16.85
C LEU A 262 -11.32 3.24 17.07
N ALA A 263 -11.70 2.99 18.32
CA ALA A 263 -13.09 2.64 18.65
C ALA A 263 -14.07 3.77 18.28
N VAL A 264 -13.70 5.04 18.51
CA VAL A 264 -14.48 6.20 18.09
C VAL A 264 -14.55 6.30 16.57
N GLU A 265 -13.46 6.11 15.86
CA GLU A 265 -13.44 6.13 14.38
C GLU A 265 -14.32 5.02 13.79
N ILE A 266 -14.27 3.83 14.34
CA ILE A 266 -15.15 2.71 13.94
C ILE A 266 -16.61 3.06 14.23
N ALA A 267 -16.92 3.66 15.38
CA ALA A 267 -18.28 4.11 15.71
C ALA A 267 -18.78 5.15 14.69
N ILE A 268 -17.95 6.12 14.32
CA ILE A 268 -18.26 7.12 13.28
C ILE A 268 -18.53 6.43 11.93
N LEU A 269 -17.67 5.49 11.52
CA LEU A 269 -17.84 4.75 10.29
C LEU A 269 -19.17 3.97 10.28
N LEU A 270 -19.48 3.28 11.37
CA LEU A 270 -20.75 2.54 11.51
C LEU A 270 -21.96 3.48 11.52
N PHE A 271 -21.85 4.65 12.15
CA PHE A 271 -22.90 5.67 12.14
C PHE A 271 -23.18 6.17 10.71
N ILE A 272 -22.13 6.49 9.93
CA ILE A 272 -22.24 6.87 8.50
C ILE A 272 -22.95 5.77 7.70
N CYS A 273 -22.58 4.52 7.95
CA CYS A 273 -23.15 3.37 7.26
C CYS A 273 -24.64 3.13 7.62
N ARG A 274 -25.09 3.55 8.80
CA ARG A 274 -26.48 3.38 9.26
C ARG A 274 -27.40 4.52 8.84
N ARG A 275 -26.87 5.72 8.65
CA ARG A 275 -27.67 6.90 8.29
C ARG A 275 -28.20 6.76 6.87
N ASN A 276 -29.50 6.44 6.74
CA ASN A 276 -30.19 6.50 5.45
C ASN A 276 -30.21 7.96 4.96
N PRO A 277 -30.05 8.23 3.66
CA PRO A 277 -30.40 9.54 3.13
C PRO A 277 -31.92 9.70 3.29
N GLU A 278 -32.33 10.71 4.03
CA GLU A 278 -33.67 11.25 3.97
C GLU A 278 -33.93 11.89 2.61
#